data_54a13db09772f93419021923a213bc92
#
_entry.id   54a13db09772f93419021923a213bc92
#
_cell.length_a   1.000
_cell.length_b   1.000
_cell.length_c   1.000
_cell.angle_alpha   90.00
_cell.angle_beta   90.00
_cell.angle_gamma   90.00
#
_symmetry.space_group_name_H-M   'P 1'
#
loop_
_entity.id
_entity.type
_entity.pdbx_description
1 polymer ?
#
loop_
_entity_poly.entity_id
_entity_poly.type
_entity_poly.pdbx_seq_one_letter_code
_entity_poly.pdbx_strand_id
1 'polypeptide(L)'
;SHQFNMVVSYKNLSELTTLIDRFSFRVLKEDCLDLPEKIYMNREVDLSPKQIDAYHQLKEYAVAELKEGSMTTFSALTQLMRLHQVTCGFMTTDDGRLVDLHDHRGKIPRLETLLELLDECDGKIIIWATYRHNIRHLTNAIRKKYGPHTCESFYGDTRSDDREDILSRFTDPDSGLQYLVANPRTGGYGLNLTVSHTIIYYSNSYDLE
;
A
#
# COMPACT_ATOMS: atom_id res chain seq x y z
N SER A 1 -36.15 5.65 -14.22
CA SER A 1 -34.84 6.25 -14.50
C SER A 1 -34.40 7.09 -13.30
N HIS A 2 -33.42 6.59 -12.52
CA HIS A 2 -32.80 7.40 -11.49
C HIS A 2 -31.81 8.35 -12.14
N GLN A 3 -32.14 9.65 -12.18
CA GLN A 3 -31.16 10.68 -12.53
C GLN A 3 -30.19 10.83 -11.35
N PHE A 4 -28.95 10.45 -11.55
CA PHE A 4 -27.87 10.81 -10.65
C PHE A 4 -27.53 12.29 -10.85
N ASN A 5 -27.87 13.13 -9.87
CA ASN A 5 -27.45 14.52 -9.86
C ASN A 5 -25.97 14.58 -9.46
N MET A 6 -25.09 14.83 -10.39
CA MET A 6 -23.67 15.05 -10.14
C MET A 6 -23.47 16.51 -9.71
N VAL A 7 -22.80 16.73 -8.56
CA VAL A 7 -22.40 18.07 -8.12
C VAL A 7 -21.31 18.57 -9.04
N VAL A 8 -21.58 19.64 -9.77
CA VAL A 8 -20.66 20.21 -10.79
C VAL A 8 -19.76 21.30 -10.18
N SER A 9 -20.29 22.07 -9.21
CA SER A 9 -19.52 23.12 -8.53
C SER A 9 -20.21 23.54 -7.23
N TYR A 10 -19.44 24.16 -6.35
CA TYR A 10 -19.95 24.79 -5.13
C TYR A 10 -19.94 26.30 -5.30
N LYS A 11 -20.97 26.99 -4.75
CA LYS A 11 -21.09 28.46 -4.76
C LYS A 11 -21.06 28.99 -3.32
N ASN A 12 -20.67 30.25 -3.17
CA ASN A 12 -20.71 30.97 -1.88
C ASN A 12 -19.89 30.32 -0.75
N LEU A 13 -18.74 29.69 -1.10
CA LEU A 13 -17.87 29.05 -0.10
C LEU A 13 -17.37 30.04 0.97
N SER A 14 -17.08 31.28 0.59
CA SER A 14 -16.66 32.34 1.52
C SER A 14 -17.75 32.69 2.55
N GLU A 15 -19.00 32.75 2.15
CA GLU A 15 -20.14 32.98 3.05
C GLU A 15 -20.32 31.80 4.01
N LEU A 16 -20.23 30.56 3.49
CA LEU A 16 -20.27 29.35 4.32
C LEU A 16 -19.14 29.34 5.34
N THR A 17 -17.91 29.66 4.93
CA THR A 17 -16.77 29.74 5.85
C THR A 17 -17.02 30.75 6.97
N THR A 18 -17.50 31.96 6.63
CA THR A 18 -17.81 32.99 7.63
C THR A 18 -18.89 32.54 8.62
N LEU A 19 -19.88 31.78 8.17
CA LEU A 19 -20.91 31.24 9.04
C LEU A 19 -20.38 30.16 9.97
N ILE A 20 -19.53 29.26 9.43
CA ILE A 20 -18.96 28.13 10.18
C ILE A 20 -17.92 28.61 11.19
N ASP A 21 -17.11 29.62 10.88
CA ASP A 21 -16.05 30.17 11.75
C ASP A 21 -16.56 30.57 13.15
N ARG A 22 -17.84 30.86 13.29
CA ARG A 22 -18.45 31.17 14.58
C ARG A 22 -18.60 29.97 15.51
N PHE A 23 -18.59 28.74 14.95
CA PHE A 23 -18.86 27.47 15.63
C PHE A 23 -17.75 26.44 15.46
N SER A 24 -16.73 26.77 14.66
CA SER A 24 -15.61 25.85 14.37
C SER A 24 -14.29 26.48 14.78
N PHE A 25 -13.39 25.65 15.23
CA PHE A 25 -12.01 25.99 15.45
C PHE A 25 -11.15 25.08 14.56
N ARG A 26 -10.38 25.67 13.66
CA ARG A 26 -9.47 24.95 12.76
C ARG A 26 -8.04 25.33 13.08
N VAL A 27 -7.23 24.33 13.32
CA VAL A 27 -5.79 24.48 13.52
C VAL A 27 -5.07 23.56 12.53
N LEU A 28 -4.15 24.11 11.78
CA LEU A 28 -3.29 23.31 10.91
C LEU A 28 -2.08 22.84 11.72
N LYS A 29 -1.58 21.64 11.39
CA LYS A 29 -0.39 21.09 12.04
C LYS A 29 0.84 22.00 11.87
N GLU A 30 0.96 22.63 10.69
CA GLU A 30 2.02 23.58 10.35
C GLU A 30 1.99 24.86 11.19
N ASP A 31 0.82 25.24 11.72
CA ASP A 31 0.67 26.44 12.56
C ASP A 31 1.01 26.18 14.03
N CYS A 32 1.01 24.92 14.46
CA CYS A 32 1.08 24.56 15.88
C CYS A 32 2.24 23.63 16.25
N LEU A 33 2.86 22.99 15.28
CA LEU A 33 3.92 22.02 15.51
C LEU A 33 5.13 22.36 14.64
N ASP A 34 6.28 22.48 15.28
CA ASP A 34 7.57 22.57 14.59
C ASP A 34 8.00 21.15 14.17
N LEU A 35 7.43 20.69 13.06
CA LEU A 35 7.71 19.37 12.52
C LEU A 35 8.70 19.50 11.36
N PRO A 36 9.66 18.56 11.23
CA PRO A 36 10.52 18.52 10.06
C PRO A 36 9.71 18.31 8.79
N GLU A 37 10.20 18.81 7.68
CA GLU A 37 9.57 18.64 6.37
C GLU A 37 9.47 17.15 6.00
N LYS A 38 8.36 16.81 5.34
CA LYS A 38 8.18 15.45 4.78
C LYS A 38 9.03 15.29 3.53
N ILE A 39 9.88 14.30 3.53
CA ILE A 39 10.73 13.96 2.38
C ILE A 39 10.07 12.79 1.64
N TYR A 40 9.77 12.99 0.35
CA TYR A 40 9.24 11.95 -0.51
C TYR A 40 10.33 11.48 -1.47
N MET A 41 10.58 10.17 -1.47
CA MET A 41 11.57 9.55 -2.37
C MET A 41 10.94 8.40 -3.14
N ASN A 42 11.33 8.26 -4.41
CA ASN A 42 10.95 7.14 -5.25
C ASN A 42 12.18 6.23 -5.45
N ARG A 43 11.96 4.91 -5.35
CA ARG A 43 12.92 3.88 -5.73
C ARG A 43 12.39 3.18 -6.98
N GLU A 44 13.12 3.31 -8.07
CA GLU A 44 12.82 2.59 -9.31
C GLU A 44 13.28 1.15 -9.19
N VAL A 45 12.48 0.23 -9.71
CA VAL A 45 12.75 -1.21 -9.67
C VAL A 45 12.48 -1.81 -11.04
N ASP A 46 13.48 -2.41 -11.63
CA ASP A 46 13.33 -3.15 -12.87
C ASP A 46 12.53 -4.43 -12.66
N LEU A 47 11.62 -4.71 -13.58
CA LEU A 47 10.87 -5.96 -13.55
C LEU A 47 11.75 -7.14 -13.97
N SER A 48 11.53 -8.31 -13.37
CA SER A 48 12.17 -9.54 -13.85
C SER A 48 11.68 -9.91 -15.27
N PRO A 49 12.45 -10.69 -16.05
CA PRO A 49 12.00 -11.14 -17.37
C PRO A 49 10.62 -11.80 -17.35
N LYS A 50 10.34 -12.64 -16.33
CA LYS A 50 9.02 -13.27 -16.16
C LYS A 50 7.91 -12.27 -15.91
N GLN A 51 8.19 -11.19 -15.15
CA GLN A 51 7.22 -10.12 -14.94
C GLN A 51 6.96 -9.34 -16.23
N ILE A 52 8.01 -9.06 -17.00
CA ILE A 52 7.91 -8.36 -18.30
C ILE A 52 7.05 -9.18 -19.25
N ASP A 53 7.30 -10.47 -19.38
CA ASP A 53 6.54 -11.37 -20.27
C ASP A 53 5.06 -11.43 -19.85
N ALA A 54 4.80 -11.65 -18.56
CA ALA A 54 3.43 -11.69 -18.03
C ALA A 54 2.71 -10.34 -18.20
N TYR A 55 3.41 -9.24 -18.00
CA TYR A 55 2.87 -7.88 -18.18
C TYR A 55 2.47 -7.62 -19.64
N HIS A 56 3.33 -7.99 -20.58
CA HIS A 56 3.06 -7.81 -22.01
C HIS A 56 1.88 -8.67 -22.47
N GLN A 57 1.82 -9.95 -22.09
CA GLN A 57 0.69 -10.83 -22.43
C GLN A 57 -0.64 -10.27 -21.91
N LEU A 58 -0.71 -9.83 -20.66
CA LEU A 58 -1.91 -9.23 -20.09
C LEU A 58 -2.29 -7.92 -20.79
N LYS A 59 -1.31 -7.09 -21.13
CA LYS A 59 -1.54 -5.83 -21.85
C LYS A 59 -2.06 -6.07 -23.27
N GLU A 60 -1.47 -7.03 -23.99
CA GLU A 60 -1.92 -7.39 -25.35
C GLU A 60 -3.34 -7.93 -25.34
N TYR A 61 -3.66 -8.80 -24.37
CA TYR A 61 -5.01 -9.31 -24.17
C TYR A 61 -6.03 -8.17 -23.92
N ALA A 62 -5.72 -7.26 -23.01
CA ALA A 62 -6.58 -6.13 -22.69
C ALA A 62 -6.78 -5.20 -23.90
N VAL A 63 -5.74 -4.98 -24.71
CA VAL A 63 -5.83 -4.18 -25.96
C VAL A 63 -6.69 -4.88 -27.02
N ALA A 64 -6.60 -6.22 -27.10
CA ALA A 64 -7.44 -6.99 -28.02
C ALA A 64 -8.94 -6.89 -27.64
N GLU A 65 -9.29 -7.12 -26.36
CA GLU A 65 -10.66 -6.95 -25.87
C GLU A 65 -11.21 -5.53 -26.14
N LEU A 66 -10.35 -4.50 -25.98
CA LEU A 66 -10.75 -3.12 -26.24
C LEU A 66 -11.04 -2.88 -27.72
N LYS A 67 -10.21 -3.42 -28.63
CA LYS A 67 -10.40 -3.28 -30.09
C LYS A 67 -11.63 -4.02 -30.59
N GLU A 68 -11.95 -5.17 -30.02
CA GLU A 68 -13.13 -5.95 -30.35
C GLU A 68 -14.42 -5.38 -29.74
N GLY A 69 -14.32 -4.37 -28.88
CA GLY A 69 -15.47 -3.76 -28.19
C GLY A 69 -16.10 -4.68 -27.15
N SER A 70 -15.42 -5.76 -26.77
CA SER A 70 -15.88 -6.73 -25.77
C SER A 70 -15.52 -6.32 -24.34
N MET A 71 -14.63 -5.34 -24.15
CA MET A 71 -14.18 -4.88 -22.84
C MET A 71 -15.30 -4.19 -22.06
N THR A 72 -15.63 -4.76 -20.90
CA THR A 72 -16.53 -4.15 -19.93
C THR A 72 -15.74 -3.37 -18.87
N THR A 73 -16.41 -2.47 -18.13
CA THR A 73 -15.77 -1.78 -16.98
C THR A 73 -15.22 -2.77 -15.97
N PHE A 74 -15.92 -3.88 -15.74
CA PHE A 74 -15.48 -4.92 -14.80
C PHE A 74 -14.23 -5.65 -15.31
N SER A 75 -14.18 -6.02 -16.60
CA SER A 75 -12.99 -6.65 -17.19
C SER A 75 -11.79 -5.71 -17.19
N ALA A 76 -11.98 -4.41 -17.48
CA ALA A 76 -10.93 -3.41 -17.44
C ALA A 76 -10.32 -3.26 -16.04
N LEU A 77 -11.16 -3.19 -14.99
CA LEU A 77 -10.67 -3.13 -13.60
C LEU A 77 -9.90 -4.41 -13.22
N THR A 78 -10.39 -5.56 -13.64
CA THR A 78 -9.72 -6.85 -13.39
C THR A 78 -8.35 -6.88 -14.06
N GLN A 79 -8.23 -6.42 -15.31
CA GLN A 79 -6.96 -6.36 -16.01
C GLN A 79 -5.97 -5.39 -15.34
N LEU A 80 -6.43 -4.22 -14.92
CA LEU A 80 -5.60 -3.27 -14.15
C LEU A 80 -5.08 -3.89 -12.85
N MET A 81 -5.94 -4.60 -12.11
CA MET A 81 -5.52 -5.29 -10.89
C MET A 81 -4.49 -6.39 -11.18
N ARG A 82 -4.65 -7.17 -12.25
CA ARG A 82 -3.70 -8.21 -12.67
C ARG A 82 -2.35 -7.61 -13.06
N LEU A 83 -2.35 -6.54 -13.86
CA LEU A 83 -1.12 -5.81 -14.21
C LEU A 83 -0.41 -5.28 -12.97
N HIS A 84 -1.15 -4.73 -12.00
CA HIS A 84 -0.58 -4.28 -10.74
C HIS A 84 -0.01 -5.43 -9.90
N GLN A 85 -0.67 -6.60 -9.84
CA GLN A 85 -0.13 -7.79 -9.18
C GLN A 85 1.20 -8.22 -9.80
N VAL A 86 1.30 -8.25 -11.13
CA VAL A 86 2.55 -8.57 -11.84
C VAL A 86 3.68 -7.63 -11.45
N THR A 87 3.42 -6.32 -11.38
CA THR A 87 4.44 -5.36 -10.92
C THR A 87 4.81 -5.54 -9.44
N CYS A 88 3.92 -6.14 -8.63
CA CYS A 88 4.19 -6.51 -7.24
C CYS A 88 4.88 -7.86 -7.06
N GLY A 89 5.24 -8.55 -8.16
CA GLY A 89 6.03 -9.78 -8.15
C GLY A 89 5.24 -11.08 -8.11
N PHE A 90 3.93 -11.05 -8.34
CA PHE A 90 3.09 -12.24 -8.39
C PHE A 90 1.92 -12.06 -9.38
N MET A 91 1.25 -13.15 -9.70
CA MET A 91 -0.01 -13.13 -10.45
C MET A 91 -0.99 -14.15 -9.89
N THR A 92 -2.28 -13.90 -10.11
CA THR A 92 -3.34 -14.86 -9.85
C THR A 92 -3.75 -15.49 -11.19
N THR A 93 -3.66 -16.80 -11.29
CA THR A 93 -4.10 -17.57 -12.47
C THR A 93 -5.63 -17.66 -12.51
N ASP A 94 -6.19 -18.08 -13.66
CA ASP A 94 -7.65 -18.16 -13.83
C ASP A 94 -8.31 -19.20 -12.91
N ASP A 95 -7.57 -20.22 -12.49
CA ASP A 95 -7.99 -21.19 -11.47
C ASP A 95 -7.77 -20.70 -10.01
N GLY A 96 -7.39 -19.43 -9.83
CA GLY A 96 -7.25 -18.80 -8.52
C GLY A 96 -5.93 -19.07 -7.79
N ARG A 97 -4.98 -19.78 -8.41
CA ARG A 97 -3.67 -20.01 -7.81
C ARG A 97 -2.81 -18.75 -7.86
N LEU A 98 -2.03 -18.55 -6.79
CA LEU A 98 -1.04 -17.51 -6.72
C LEU A 98 0.32 -18.04 -7.19
N VAL A 99 0.97 -17.32 -8.11
CA VAL A 99 2.27 -17.66 -8.68
C VAL A 99 3.22 -16.50 -8.51
N ASP A 100 4.36 -16.74 -7.86
CA ASP A 100 5.42 -15.76 -7.71
C ASP A 100 6.25 -15.64 -9.00
N LEU A 101 6.51 -14.41 -9.41
CA LEU A 101 7.25 -14.08 -10.63
C LEU A 101 8.71 -13.78 -10.31
N HIS A 102 9.43 -14.82 -9.92
CA HIS A 102 10.85 -14.75 -9.61
C HIS A 102 11.72 -14.49 -10.85
N ASP A 103 12.86 -13.84 -10.65
CA ASP A 103 13.95 -13.78 -11.63
C ASP A 103 14.67 -15.15 -11.77
N HIS A 104 15.74 -15.20 -12.55
CA HIS A 104 16.56 -16.41 -12.77
C HIS A 104 17.29 -16.88 -11.49
N ARG A 105 17.39 -16.04 -10.46
CA ARG A 105 17.99 -16.37 -9.16
C ARG A 105 16.95 -16.75 -8.11
N GLY A 106 15.68 -16.83 -8.49
CA GLY A 106 14.57 -17.10 -7.57
C GLY A 106 14.19 -15.90 -6.69
N LYS A 107 14.52 -14.68 -7.12
CA LYS A 107 14.26 -13.44 -6.38
C LYS A 107 13.18 -12.60 -7.04
N ILE A 108 12.45 -11.83 -6.23
CA ILE A 108 11.50 -10.82 -6.68
C ILE A 108 12.20 -9.46 -6.56
N PRO A 109 12.50 -8.75 -7.67
CA PRO A 109 13.30 -7.53 -7.63
C PRO A 109 12.77 -6.48 -6.63
N ARG A 110 11.48 -6.22 -6.60
CA ARG A 110 10.87 -5.26 -5.66
C ARG A 110 11.10 -5.64 -4.19
N LEU A 111 11.06 -6.94 -3.85
CA LEU A 111 11.35 -7.41 -2.51
C LEU A 111 12.83 -7.20 -2.14
N GLU A 112 13.74 -7.48 -3.07
CA GLU A 112 15.17 -7.26 -2.84
C GLU A 112 15.45 -5.77 -2.58
N THR A 113 14.92 -4.88 -3.44
CA THR A 113 15.03 -3.43 -3.25
C THR A 113 14.44 -2.97 -1.91
N LEU A 114 13.31 -3.55 -1.49
CA LEU A 114 12.77 -3.26 -0.16
C LEU A 114 13.76 -3.66 0.95
N LEU A 115 14.32 -4.87 0.88
CA LEU A 115 15.26 -5.35 1.90
C LEU A 115 16.57 -4.53 1.93
N GLU A 116 17.03 -4.02 0.80
CA GLU A 116 18.15 -3.08 0.71
C GLU A 116 17.77 -1.73 1.35
N LEU A 117 16.58 -1.21 1.05
CA LEU A 117 16.09 0.04 1.63
C LEU A 117 15.92 -0.05 3.16
N LEU A 118 15.50 -1.20 3.68
CA LEU A 118 15.41 -1.42 5.13
C LEU A 118 16.78 -1.41 5.82
N ASP A 119 17.86 -1.78 5.13
CA ASP A 119 19.23 -1.67 5.64
C ASP A 119 19.72 -0.21 5.71
N GLU A 120 19.13 0.68 4.89
CA GLU A 120 19.46 2.12 4.85
C GLU A 120 18.67 2.94 5.90
N CYS A 121 17.62 2.38 6.49
CA CYS A 121 16.69 3.10 7.36
C CYS A 121 16.85 2.69 8.82
N ASP A 122 16.85 3.69 9.71
CA ASP A 122 16.88 3.47 11.15
C ASP A 122 15.48 3.56 11.77
N GLY A 123 15.34 2.99 12.97
CA GLY A 123 14.14 3.08 13.78
C GLY A 123 13.00 2.16 13.33
N LYS A 124 11.78 2.51 13.72
CA LYS A 124 10.58 1.74 13.39
C LYS A 124 10.04 2.15 12.03
N ILE A 125 9.67 1.16 11.22
CA ILE A 125 9.28 1.35 9.82
C ILE A 125 7.93 0.74 9.56
N ILE A 126 7.04 1.50 8.91
CA ILE A 126 5.75 1.02 8.42
C ILE A 126 5.88 0.72 6.93
N ILE A 127 5.45 -0.47 6.53
CA ILE A 127 5.46 -0.91 5.14
C ILE A 127 4.02 -1.16 4.69
N TRP A 128 3.51 -0.29 3.83
CA TRP A 128 2.17 -0.44 3.28
C TRP A 128 2.16 -1.37 2.09
N ALA A 129 1.31 -2.39 2.13
CA ALA A 129 1.09 -3.32 1.04
C ALA A 129 -0.40 -3.64 0.85
N THR A 130 -0.86 -3.59 -0.40
CA THR A 130 -2.28 -3.76 -0.73
C THR A 130 -2.72 -5.21 -0.70
N TYR A 131 -1.87 -6.14 -1.14
CA TYR A 131 -2.23 -7.54 -1.32
C TYR A 131 -1.83 -8.40 -0.14
N ARG A 132 -2.75 -9.25 0.35
CA ARG A 132 -2.49 -10.23 1.42
C ARG A 132 -1.30 -11.13 1.12
N HIS A 133 -1.14 -11.55 -0.15
CA HIS A 133 0.00 -12.35 -0.59
C HIS A 133 1.33 -11.62 -0.33
N ASN A 134 1.43 -10.37 -0.77
CA ASN A 134 2.62 -9.56 -0.49
C ASN A 134 2.85 -9.37 1.01
N ILE A 135 1.83 -9.04 1.81
CA ILE A 135 1.97 -8.84 3.25
C ILE A 135 2.62 -10.06 3.90
N ARG A 136 2.12 -11.27 3.61
CA ARG A 136 2.68 -12.52 4.15
C ARG A 136 4.11 -12.76 3.67
N HIS A 137 4.36 -12.54 2.39
CA HIS A 137 5.68 -12.75 1.78
C HIS A 137 6.72 -11.77 2.36
N LEU A 138 6.37 -10.49 2.45
CA LEU A 138 7.23 -9.44 3.04
C LEU A 138 7.53 -9.74 4.51
N THR A 139 6.51 -10.04 5.30
CA THR A 139 6.68 -10.38 6.72
C THR A 139 7.63 -11.56 6.91
N ASN A 140 7.47 -12.62 6.11
CA ASN A 140 8.34 -13.79 6.19
C ASN A 140 9.79 -13.48 5.76
N ALA A 141 9.97 -12.69 4.69
CA ALA A 141 11.28 -12.31 4.20
C ALA A 141 12.03 -11.42 5.21
N ILE A 142 11.33 -10.45 5.82
CA ILE A 142 11.89 -9.55 6.84
C ILE A 142 12.27 -10.37 8.08
N ARG A 143 11.38 -11.24 8.58
CA ARG A 143 11.67 -12.11 9.72
C ARG A 143 12.87 -13.04 9.47
N LYS A 144 13.00 -13.54 8.24
CA LYS A 144 14.14 -14.38 7.85
C LYS A 144 15.47 -13.62 7.88
N LYS A 145 15.47 -12.34 7.48
CA LYS A 145 16.67 -11.52 7.40
C LYS A 145 17.06 -10.91 8.74
N TYR A 146 16.09 -10.38 9.49
CA TYR A 146 16.34 -9.56 10.68
C TYR A 146 15.96 -10.25 12.00
N GLY A 147 15.26 -11.38 11.93
CA GLY A 147 14.86 -12.17 13.10
C GLY A 147 13.34 -12.29 13.26
N PRO A 148 12.86 -13.36 13.90
CA PRO A 148 11.43 -13.71 13.93
C PRO A 148 10.54 -12.72 14.69
N HIS A 149 11.10 -11.94 15.61
CA HIS A 149 10.35 -11.01 16.46
C HIS A 149 10.41 -9.56 15.98
N THR A 150 11.15 -9.28 14.89
CA THR A 150 11.38 -7.91 14.40
C THR A 150 10.27 -7.36 13.53
N CYS A 151 9.40 -8.22 13.01
CA CYS A 151 8.37 -7.85 12.06
C CYS A 151 7.02 -8.49 12.38
N GLU A 152 5.95 -7.71 12.32
CA GLU A 152 4.58 -8.19 12.41
C GLU A 152 3.75 -7.75 11.22
N SER A 153 2.67 -8.50 10.95
CA SER A 153 1.71 -8.16 9.90
C SER A 153 0.41 -7.64 10.50
N PHE A 154 -0.16 -6.57 9.88
CA PHE A 154 -1.38 -5.94 10.33
C PHE A 154 -2.36 -5.75 9.16
N TYR A 155 -3.32 -6.65 9.03
CA TYR A 155 -4.29 -6.65 7.92
C TYR A 155 -5.60 -7.36 8.33
N GLY A 156 -6.54 -7.54 7.39
CA GLY A 156 -7.87 -8.05 7.68
C GLY A 156 -7.92 -9.41 8.41
N ASP A 157 -6.94 -10.29 8.17
CA ASP A 157 -6.88 -11.61 8.82
C ASP A 157 -6.22 -11.57 10.21
N THR A 158 -5.64 -10.44 10.62
CA THR A 158 -5.09 -10.27 11.98
C THR A 158 -6.23 -10.27 12.99
N ARG A 159 -6.18 -11.18 13.96
CA ARG A 159 -7.21 -11.32 14.98
C ARG A 159 -7.32 -10.05 15.82
N SER A 160 -8.51 -9.75 16.33
CA SER A 160 -8.77 -8.53 17.09
C SER A 160 -7.86 -8.43 18.32
N ASP A 161 -7.72 -9.52 19.06
CA ASP A 161 -6.90 -9.58 20.27
C ASP A 161 -5.41 -9.36 19.99
N ASP A 162 -4.93 -9.87 18.85
CA ASP A 162 -3.53 -9.72 18.43
C ASP A 162 -3.22 -8.28 17.98
N ARG A 163 -4.24 -7.52 17.52
CA ARG A 163 -4.05 -6.14 17.02
C ARG A 163 -3.56 -5.20 18.09
N GLU A 164 -4.16 -5.25 19.28
CA GLU A 164 -3.77 -4.40 20.40
C GLU A 164 -2.36 -4.72 20.87
N ASP A 165 -2.00 -6.01 20.97
CA ASP A 165 -0.65 -6.44 21.33
C ASP A 165 0.39 -5.97 20.30
N ILE A 166 0.12 -6.17 18.99
CA ILE A 166 1.01 -5.72 17.92
C ILE A 166 1.24 -4.21 17.98
N LEU A 167 0.17 -3.43 18.15
CA LEU A 167 0.26 -1.97 18.23
C LEU A 167 1.01 -1.53 19.50
N SER A 168 0.72 -2.13 20.64
CA SER A 168 1.43 -1.85 21.89
C SER A 168 2.93 -2.10 21.75
N ARG A 169 3.33 -3.26 21.20
CA ARG A 169 4.73 -3.58 20.94
C ARG A 169 5.35 -2.67 19.87
N PHE A 170 4.62 -2.31 18.84
CA PHE A 170 5.15 -1.43 17.79
C PHE A 170 5.34 0.01 18.29
N THR A 171 4.46 0.51 19.16
CA THR A 171 4.58 1.86 19.74
C THR A 171 5.59 1.96 20.88
N ASP A 172 5.96 0.85 21.49
CA ASP A 172 7.03 0.79 22.51
C ASP A 172 8.41 0.91 21.81
N PRO A 173 9.17 2.00 22.02
CA PRO A 173 10.47 2.20 21.38
C PRO A 173 11.49 1.11 21.77
N ASP A 174 11.37 0.53 22.95
CA ASP A 174 12.31 -0.47 23.48
C ASP A 174 11.95 -1.90 23.05
N SER A 175 10.80 -2.10 22.41
CA SER A 175 10.44 -3.42 21.90
C SER A 175 11.30 -3.78 20.68
N GLY A 176 11.62 -5.06 20.53
CA GLY A 176 12.33 -5.57 19.37
C GLY A 176 11.52 -5.57 18.06
N LEU A 177 10.24 -5.16 18.09
CA LEU A 177 9.38 -5.06 16.90
C LEU A 177 9.71 -3.78 16.15
N GLN A 178 10.42 -3.90 15.04
CA GLN A 178 10.92 -2.78 14.24
C GLN A 178 10.07 -2.52 12.98
N TYR A 179 9.53 -3.58 12.36
CA TYR A 179 8.84 -3.50 11.09
C TYR A 179 7.37 -3.87 11.22
N LEU A 180 6.48 -3.01 10.72
CA LEU A 180 5.05 -3.27 10.63
C LEU A 180 4.63 -3.33 9.16
N VAL A 181 4.30 -4.53 8.67
CA VAL A 181 3.77 -4.72 7.31
C VAL A 181 2.26 -4.70 7.37
N ALA A 182 1.63 -3.67 6.82
CA ALA A 182 0.21 -3.45 7.02
C ALA A 182 -0.55 -3.14 5.71
N ASN A 183 -1.86 -3.41 5.74
CA ASN A 183 -2.76 -2.96 4.68
C ASN A 183 -3.30 -1.57 5.01
N PRO A 184 -3.21 -0.58 4.10
CA PRO A 184 -3.70 0.78 4.34
C PRO A 184 -5.17 0.84 4.80
N ARG A 185 -6.04 0.00 4.25
CA ARG A 185 -7.47 -0.05 4.64
C ARG A 185 -7.69 -0.50 6.09
N THR A 186 -6.77 -1.30 6.63
CA THR A 186 -6.90 -1.82 8.02
C THR A 186 -6.15 -0.96 9.02
N GLY A 187 -5.00 -0.40 8.61
CA GLY A 187 -4.08 0.33 9.49
C GLY A 187 -4.02 1.85 9.24
N GLY A 188 -4.72 2.35 8.22
CA GLY A 188 -4.65 3.76 7.82
C GLY A 188 -5.45 4.72 8.69
N TYR A 189 -6.44 4.22 9.45
CA TYR A 189 -7.34 5.07 10.22
C TYR A 189 -7.33 4.72 11.71
N GLY A 190 -7.31 5.77 12.55
CA GLY A 190 -7.50 5.66 13.99
C GLY A 190 -6.33 5.07 14.78
N LEU A 191 -5.19 4.79 14.15
CA LEU A 191 -4.00 4.28 14.81
C LEU A 191 -2.99 5.42 15.06
N ASN A 192 -2.45 5.45 16.27
CA ASN A 192 -1.33 6.34 16.58
C ASN A 192 -0.01 5.59 16.31
N LEU A 193 0.62 5.88 15.18
CA LEU A 193 1.86 5.25 14.72
C LEU A 193 3.02 6.26 14.67
N THR A 194 2.97 7.30 15.48
CA THR A 194 3.95 8.41 15.50
C THR A 194 5.37 7.99 15.90
N VAL A 195 5.53 6.80 16.44
CA VAL A 195 6.86 6.20 16.73
C VAL A 195 7.66 5.93 15.45
N SER A 196 6.99 5.78 14.32
CA SER A 196 7.63 5.55 13.02
C SER A 196 7.79 6.86 12.26
N HIS A 197 9.00 7.18 11.87
CA HIS A 197 9.33 8.33 11.03
C HIS A 197 9.52 7.96 9.56
N THR A 198 9.57 6.65 9.25
CA THR A 198 9.75 6.13 7.90
C THR A 198 8.55 5.29 7.48
N ILE A 199 7.99 5.63 6.34
CA ILE A 199 6.87 4.89 5.73
C ILE A 199 7.29 4.49 4.32
N ILE A 200 7.14 3.20 4.01
CA ILE A 200 7.45 2.64 2.69
C ILE A 200 6.16 2.12 2.06
N TYR A 201 5.83 2.61 0.88
CA TYR A 201 4.74 2.09 0.07
C TYR A 201 5.28 1.02 -0.89
N TYR A 202 5.14 -0.24 -0.50
CA TYR A 202 5.49 -1.37 -1.36
C TYR A 202 4.50 -1.51 -2.52
N SER A 203 3.21 -1.28 -2.26
CA SER A 203 2.17 -1.19 -3.29
C SER A 203 1.06 -0.26 -2.83
N ASN A 204 0.58 0.57 -3.75
CA ASN A 204 -0.55 1.46 -3.52
C ASN A 204 -1.85 0.83 -4.00
N SER A 205 -2.97 1.25 -3.41
CA SER A 205 -4.30 1.02 -3.98
C SER A 205 -4.66 2.15 -4.96
N TYR A 206 -5.76 1.97 -5.68
CA TYR A 206 -6.36 3.03 -6.49
C TYR A 206 -7.31 3.92 -5.68
N ASP A 207 -7.34 3.76 -4.36
CA ASP A 207 -8.10 4.63 -3.47
C ASP A 207 -7.41 5.99 -3.40
N LEU A 208 -8.19 7.06 -3.51
CA LEU A 208 -7.69 8.45 -3.54
C LEU A 208 -7.40 9.04 -2.16
N GLU A 209 -7.52 8.24 -1.08
CA GLU A 209 -7.30 8.64 0.30
C GLU A 209 -5.98 8.13 0.85
#